data_7d767702ef1c6ed478bbd8fa25648990
#
_entry.id   7d767702ef1c6ed478bbd8fa25648990
#
_cell.length_a   1.000
_cell.length_b   1.000
_cell.length_c   1.000
_cell.angle_alpha   90.00
_cell.angle_beta   90.00
_cell.angle_gamma   90.00
#
_symmetry.space_group_name_H-M   'P 1'
#
loop_
_entity.id
_entity.type
_entity.pdbx_description
1 polymer ?
#
loop_
_entity_poly.entity_id
_entity_poly.type
_entity_poly.pdbx_seq_one_letter_code
_entity_poly.pdbx_strand_id
1 'polypeptide(L)' 'MAHKAGGIGVVLFAVAIILAVILVSYAVGYLLGQLVLG' A
#
# COMPACT_ATOMS: atom_id res chain seq x y z
N MET A 1 13.16 19.55 8.67
CA MET A 1 13.33 19.20 8.07
C MET A 1 13.11 19.69 6.91
N ALA A 2 13.48 19.72 6.27
CA ALA A 2 13.56 20.09 5.25
C ALA A 2 12.51 20.26 4.59
N HIS A 3 12.03 20.76 4.64
CA HIS A 3 10.99 20.95 4.22
C HIS A 3 10.83 20.92 2.84
N LYS A 4 11.51 21.55 2.09
CA LYS A 4 11.27 21.62 0.84
C LYS A 4 11.61 20.42 0.17
N ALA A 5 12.62 19.93 0.23
CA ALA A 5 13.03 18.75 -0.46
C ALA A 5 12.20 17.59 0.00
N GLY A 6 11.79 17.62 1.22
CA GLY A 6 11.04 16.52 1.73
C GLY A 6 9.62 16.46 1.21
N GLY A 7 9.13 17.55 0.68
CA GLY A 7 7.76 17.61 0.29
C GLY A 7 7.32 16.52 -0.68
N ILE A 8 7.96 16.47 -1.84
CA ILE A 8 7.54 15.50 -2.84
C ILE A 8 7.97 14.11 -2.45
N GLY A 9 9.13 13.97 -1.84
CA GLY A 9 9.61 12.67 -1.40
C GLY A 9 8.69 12.03 -0.37
N VAL A 10 8.23 12.83 0.57
CA VAL A 10 7.35 12.33 1.61
C VAL A 10 6.00 11.92 0.99
N VAL A 11 5.50 12.71 0.06
CA VAL A 11 4.25 12.39 -0.59
C VAL A 11 4.37 11.10 -1.38
N LEU A 12 5.45 10.94 -2.12
CA LEU A 12 5.66 9.73 -2.90
C LEU A 12 5.78 8.51 -1.99
N PHE A 13 6.49 8.66 -0.88
CA PHE A 13 6.65 7.57 0.05
C PHE A 13 5.32 7.18 0.67
N ALA A 14 4.52 8.16 1.05
CA ALA A 14 3.21 7.88 1.63
C ALA A 14 2.31 7.17 0.63
N VAL A 15 2.31 7.62 -0.62
CA VAL A 15 1.49 6.99 -1.64
C VAL A 15 1.94 5.55 -1.86
N ALA A 16 3.25 5.32 -1.88
CA ALA A 16 3.77 3.97 -2.07
C ALA A 16 3.32 3.04 -0.96
N ILE A 17 3.36 3.52 0.28
CA ILE A 17 2.94 2.71 1.42
C ILE A 17 1.45 2.40 1.33
N ILE A 18 0.64 3.40 1.00
CA ILE A 18 -0.80 3.21 0.89
C ILE A 18 -1.12 2.19 -0.18
N LEU A 19 -0.47 2.30 -1.34
CA LEU A 19 -0.71 1.35 -2.41
C LEU A 19 -0.27 -0.05 -2.02
N ALA A 20 0.85 -0.17 -1.31
CA ALA A 20 1.33 -1.47 -0.87
C ALA A 20 0.32 -2.12 0.08
N VAL A 21 -0.22 -1.34 1.02
CA VAL A 21 -1.19 -1.88 1.96
C VAL A 21 -2.44 -2.34 1.23
N ILE A 22 -2.91 -1.55 0.27
CA ILE A 22 -4.10 -1.90 -0.50
C ILE A 22 -3.85 -3.18 -1.28
N LEU A 23 -2.71 -3.30 -1.94
CA LEU A 23 -2.41 -4.47 -2.73
C LEU A 23 -2.31 -5.72 -1.87
N VAL A 24 -1.64 -5.60 -0.72
CA VAL A 24 -1.50 -6.75 0.19
C VAL A 24 -2.87 -7.15 0.73
N SER A 25 -3.68 -6.18 1.12
CA SER A 25 -5.01 -6.47 1.64
C SER A 25 -5.86 -7.17 0.59
N TYR A 26 -5.78 -6.69 -0.64
CA TYR A 26 -6.55 -7.28 -1.72
C TYR A 26 -6.08 -8.71 -1.99
N ALA A 27 -4.78 -8.94 -2.01
CA ALA A 27 -4.22 -10.26 -2.27
C ALA A 27 -4.62 -11.24 -1.17
N VAL A 28 -4.54 -10.80 0.09
CA VAL A 28 -4.92 -11.66 1.19
C VAL A 28 -6.39 -12.02 1.12
N GLY A 29 -7.24 -11.04 0.84
CA GLY A 29 -8.66 -11.30 0.70
C GLY A 29 -8.97 -12.27 -0.42
N TYR A 30 -8.26 -12.12 -1.54
CA TYR A 30 -8.48 -12.99 -2.68
C TYR A 30 -8.08 -14.43 -2.35
N LEU A 31 -6.92 -14.59 -1.72
CA LEU A 31 -6.45 -15.92 -1.38
C LEU A 31 -7.35 -16.59 -0.35
N LEU A 32 -7.79 -15.84 0.65
CA LEU A 32 -8.68 -16.39 1.65
C LEU A 32 -9.99 -16.81 1.02
N GLY A 33 -10.52 -16.00 0.13
CA GLY A 33 -11.75 -16.34 -0.55
C GLY A 33 -11.62 -17.63 -1.36
N GLN A 34 -10.48 -17.77 -2.06
CA GLN A 34 -10.27 -18.97 -2.83
C GLN A 34 -10.13 -20.20 -1.96
N LEU A 35 -9.47 -20.08 -0.84
CA LEU A 35 -9.32 -21.23 0.06
C LEU A 35 -10.63 -21.65 0.66
N VAL A 36 -11.48 -20.69 1.00
CA VAL A 36 -12.75 -20.99 1.61
C VAL A 36 -13.73 -21.55 0.58
N LEU A 37 -13.79 -20.96 -0.58
CA LEU A 37 -14.72 -21.41 -1.58
C LEU A 37 -14.17 -22.53 -2.45
N GLY A 38 -12.91 -22.47 -2.65
CA GLY A 38 -12.29 -23.35 -3.56
C GLY A 38 -11.97 -24.65 -3.06
#